data_3ec082786d75b85999e6df3933c1f8e7
#
_entry.id   3ec082786d75b85999e6df3933c1f8e7
#
_cell.length_a   1.000
_cell.length_b   1.000
_cell.length_c   1.000
_cell.angle_alpha   90.00
_cell.angle_beta   90.00
_cell.angle_gamma   90.00
#
_symmetry.space_group_name_H-M   'P 1'
#
loop_
_entity.id
_entity.type
_entity.pdbx_description
1 polymer ?
#
loop_
_entity_poly.entity_id
_entity_poly.type
_entity_poly.pdbx_seq_one_letter_code
_entity_poly.pdbx_strand_id
1 'polypeptide(L)'
;MKKAQLSRMGLLDIIDDMTAERYCGGWQEWYGDWWKRRAGCGPTVVATILTYLERRSTASGNDPMPKCEFLARMNEMWEYVTPGVGGIPSTDKLIAGAQKYIDAKNLPIRLEALDIPAKKEQRPSDEEMAAFLAQALGADAPVAFLCLDNGEEKMLDDWHWVTLVSLEYGEEGVFADVTDEGRHFRVDLGLWRRTTKRGGGFVRFMPREDA
;
A
#
# COMPACT_ATOMS: atom_id res chain seq x y z
N MET A 1 -8.78 19.64 10.99
CA MET A 1 -8.29 18.37 10.39
C MET A 1 -7.25 17.75 11.30
N LYS A 2 -7.36 16.45 11.60
CA LYS A 2 -6.31 15.63 12.23
C LYS A 2 -5.41 15.08 11.13
N LYS A 3 -4.13 14.84 11.46
CA LYS A 3 -3.15 14.32 10.51
C LYS A 3 -2.39 13.14 11.10
N ALA A 4 -2.18 12.10 10.32
CA ALA A 4 -1.28 10.99 10.58
C ALA A 4 -0.44 10.72 9.33
N GLN A 5 0.85 10.46 9.49
CA GLN A 5 1.74 10.21 8.34
C GLN A 5 2.95 9.40 8.78
N LEU A 6 3.62 8.76 7.83
CA LEU A 6 4.89 8.11 8.07
C LEU A 6 5.94 9.10 8.56
N SER A 7 6.75 8.66 9.51
CA SER A 7 7.78 9.51 10.14
C SER A 7 8.96 9.79 9.21
N ARG A 8 9.26 8.88 8.27
CA ARG A 8 10.46 8.90 7.42
C ARG A 8 10.13 8.61 5.95
N MET A 9 9.35 9.51 5.32
CA MET A 9 8.92 9.37 3.91
C MET A 9 10.08 9.08 2.94
N GLY A 10 11.26 9.65 3.17
CA GLY A 10 12.46 9.39 2.34
C GLY A 10 12.91 7.92 2.31
N LEU A 11 12.43 7.06 3.22
CA LEU A 11 12.70 5.62 3.16
C LEU A 11 11.95 4.91 2.01
N LEU A 12 10.95 5.58 1.42
CA LEU A 12 10.25 5.12 0.21
C LEU A 12 10.99 5.52 -1.07
N ASP A 13 12.00 6.39 -0.98
CA ASP A 13 12.73 6.86 -2.15
C ASP A 13 13.56 5.72 -2.76
N ILE A 14 13.40 5.61 -4.08
CA ILE A 14 14.13 4.66 -4.93
C ILE A 14 14.85 5.48 -5.99
N ILE A 15 16.09 5.12 -6.30
CA ILE A 15 16.89 5.78 -7.34
C ILE A 15 17.23 4.79 -8.45
N ASP A 16 17.02 5.19 -9.68
CA ASP A 16 17.48 4.43 -10.84
C ASP A 16 19.01 4.59 -10.99
N ASP A 17 19.71 3.48 -10.92
CA ASP A 17 21.19 3.43 -10.93
C ASP A 17 21.80 3.94 -12.25
N MET A 18 21.01 3.92 -13.33
CA MET A 18 21.46 4.31 -14.68
C MET A 18 21.14 5.77 -15.01
N THR A 19 19.97 6.25 -14.60
CA THR A 19 19.47 7.58 -15.00
C THR A 19 19.53 8.60 -13.87
N ALA A 20 19.75 8.15 -12.61
CA ALA A 20 19.61 8.93 -11.40
C ALA A 20 18.19 9.49 -11.16
N GLU A 21 17.21 8.98 -11.88
CA GLU A 21 15.79 9.33 -11.67
C GLU A 21 15.32 8.82 -10.30
N ARG A 22 14.52 9.63 -9.63
CA ARG A 22 13.98 9.31 -8.30
C ARG A 22 12.51 8.97 -8.37
N TYR A 23 12.12 7.95 -7.62
CA TYR A 23 10.78 7.44 -7.49
C TYR A 23 10.40 7.36 -6.01
N CYS A 24 9.09 7.45 -5.72
CA CYS A 24 8.54 7.24 -4.38
C CYS A 24 7.72 5.95 -4.37
N GLY A 25 8.25 4.91 -3.74
CA GLY A 25 7.68 3.56 -3.81
C GLY A 25 7.94 2.84 -5.12
N GLY A 26 7.51 1.59 -5.20
CA GLY A 26 7.72 0.74 -6.37
C GLY A 26 6.79 1.05 -7.54
N TRP A 27 7.18 0.62 -8.72
CA TRP A 27 6.37 0.68 -9.94
C TRP A 27 6.36 -0.68 -10.65
N GLN A 28 5.18 -1.26 -10.85
CA GLN A 28 5.04 -2.59 -11.47
C GLN A 28 5.61 -2.68 -12.89
N GLU A 29 5.72 -1.58 -13.64
CA GLU A 29 6.34 -1.56 -14.96
C GLU A 29 7.85 -1.90 -14.96
N TRP A 30 8.49 -1.93 -13.79
CA TRP A 30 9.88 -2.37 -13.69
C TRP A 30 10.07 -3.88 -13.83
N TYR A 31 9.02 -4.71 -13.69
CA TYR A 31 9.12 -6.13 -13.95
C TYR A 31 9.57 -6.41 -15.39
N GLY A 32 10.50 -7.35 -15.58
CA GLY A 32 10.96 -7.77 -16.90
C GLY A 32 9.93 -8.54 -17.71
N ASP A 33 8.98 -9.19 -17.05
CA ASP A 33 7.94 -10.03 -17.64
C ASP A 33 6.65 -9.23 -17.90
N TRP A 34 6.03 -9.44 -19.09
CA TRP A 34 4.80 -8.74 -19.47
C TRP A 34 3.64 -8.99 -18.50
N TRP A 35 3.47 -10.25 -18.06
CA TRP A 35 2.38 -10.58 -17.13
C TRP A 35 2.60 -9.95 -15.77
N LYS A 36 3.84 -9.95 -15.29
CA LYS A 36 4.20 -9.29 -14.03
C LYS A 36 3.93 -7.79 -14.08
N ARG A 37 4.23 -7.12 -15.19
CA ARG A 37 3.87 -5.69 -15.37
C ARG A 37 2.37 -5.46 -15.31
N ARG A 38 1.57 -6.35 -15.89
CA ARG A 38 0.11 -6.20 -15.96
C ARG A 38 -0.60 -6.51 -14.64
N ALA A 39 -0.10 -7.41 -13.83
CA ALA A 39 -0.77 -7.93 -12.63
C ALA A 39 -0.01 -7.65 -11.33
N GLY A 40 1.09 -6.93 -11.37
CA GLY A 40 2.07 -6.81 -10.30
C GLY A 40 1.78 -5.76 -9.22
N CYS A 41 0.66 -5.04 -9.26
CA CYS A 41 0.37 -4.00 -8.27
C CYS A 41 0.38 -4.54 -6.83
N GLY A 42 -0.29 -5.66 -6.57
CA GLY A 42 -0.34 -6.27 -5.23
C GLY A 42 1.04 -6.62 -4.67
N PRO A 43 1.85 -7.46 -5.33
CA PRO A 43 3.21 -7.76 -4.85
C PRO A 43 4.10 -6.53 -4.77
N THR A 44 3.97 -5.53 -5.66
CA THR A 44 4.72 -4.26 -5.58
C THR A 44 4.36 -3.47 -4.33
N VAL A 45 3.08 -3.36 -3.97
CA VAL A 45 2.64 -2.67 -2.75
C VAL A 45 3.15 -3.38 -1.51
N VAL A 46 3.07 -4.72 -1.43
CA VAL A 46 3.59 -5.47 -0.28
C VAL A 46 5.12 -5.31 -0.19
N ALA A 47 5.85 -5.35 -1.31
CA ALA A 47 7.29 -5.07 -1.34
C ALA A 47 7.61 -3.66 -0.81
N THR A 48 6.83 -2.64 -1.22
CA THR A 48 7.00 -1.25 -0.75
C THR A 48 6.81 -1.14 0.77
N ILE A 49 5.73 -1.73 1.30
CA ILE A 49 5.42 -1.68 2.73
C ILE A 49 6.49 -2.40 3.56
N LEU A 50 6.84 -3.64 3.20
CA LEU A 50 7.82 -4.43 3.96
C LEU A 50 9.22 -3.83 3.89
N THR A 51 9.60 -3.25 2.75
CA THR A 51 10.87 -2.51 2.62
C THR A 51 10.89 -1.29 3.53
N TYR A 52 9.81 -0.52 3.61
CA TYR A 52 9.71 0.60 4.55
C TYR A 52 9.86 0.13 5.99
N LEU A 53 9.10 -0.90 6.39
CA LEU A 53 9.12 -1.43 7.76
C LEU A 53 10.50 -1.96 8.16
N GLU A 54 11.22 -2.62 7.28
CA GLU A 54 12.59 -3.06 7.51
C GLU A 54 13.54 -1.86 7.64
N ARG A 55 13.50 -0.94 6.68
CA ARG A 55 14.42 0.22 6.64
C ARG A 55 14.20 1.18 7.80
N ARG A 56 12.97 1.35 8.29
CA ARG A 56 12.72 2.22 9.44
C ARG A 56 13.43 1.77 10.70
N SER A 57 13.68 0.46 10.85
CA SER A 57 14.36 -0.13 12.00
C SER A 57 15.89 -0.27 11.81
N THR A 58 16.38 -0.33 10.57
CA THR A 58 17.77 -0.63 10.25
C THR A 58 18.55 0.53 9.66
N ALA A 59 17.89 1.41 8.88
CA ALA A 59 18.57 2.50 8.18
C ALA A 59 18.95 3.65 9.12
N SER A 60 20.21 4.06 9.09
CA SER A 60 20.72 5.22 9.84
C SER A 60 20.36 6.57 9.19
N GLY A 61 20.06 6.58 7.89
CA GLY A 61 19.66 7.75 7.07
C GLY A 61 18.43 7.50 6.22
N ASN A 62 18.10 8.45 5.34
CA ASN A 62 17.02 8.38 4.36
C ASN A 62 17.60 8.24 2.93
N ASP A 63 18.76 7.62 2.77
CA ASP A 63 19.34 7.43 1.44
C ASP A 63 18.40 6.59 0.57
N PRO A 64 18.18 6.96 -0.70
CA PRO A 64 17.29 6.23 -1.58
C PRO A 64 17.84 4.81 -1.82
N MET A 65 16.91 3.84 -1.98
CA MET A 65 17.29 2.47 -2.33
C MET A 65 17.59 2.37 -3.83
N PRO A 66 18.63 1.65 -4.26
CA PRO A 66 18.85 1.34 -5.67
C PRO A 66 17.65 0.60 -6.28
N LYS A 67 17.24 0.99 -7.48
CA LYS A 67 16.11 0.38 -8.21
C LYS A 67 16.33 -1.11 -8.46
N CYS A 68 17.56 -1.51 -8.77
CA CYS A 68 17.90 -2.93 -8.98
C CYS A 68 17.66 -3.76 -7.71
N GLU A 69 17.98 -3.23 -6.53
CA GLU A 69 17.73 -3.87 -5.25
C GLU A 69 16.22 -3.97 -4.96
N PHE A 70 15.49 -2.86 -5.17
CA PHE A 70 14.05 -2.86 -4.96
C PHE A 70 13.32 -3.83 -5.92
N LEU A 71 13.73 -3.90 -7.20
CA LEU A 71 13.21 -4.85 -8.16
C LEU A 71 13.45 -6.31 -7.75
N ALA A 72 14.58 -6.61 -7.13
CA ALA A 72 14.83 -7.93 -6.57
C ALA A 72 13.81 -8.27 -5.47
N ARG A 73 13.47 -7.31 -4.59
CA ARG A 73 12.43 -7.47 -3.56
C ARG A 73 11.03 -7.64 -4.17
N MET A 74 10.71 -6.89 -5.22
CA MET A 74 9.45 -7.07 -5.96
C MET A 74 9.34 -8.49 -6.55
N ASN A 75 10.43 -9.00 -7.15
CA ASN A 75 10.45 -10.37 -7.70
C ASN A 75 10.35 -11.44 -6.61
N GLU A 76 11.01 -11.26 -5.46
CA GLU A 76 10.85 -12.15 -4.32
C GLU A 76 9.40 -12.14 -3.82
N MET A 77 8.80 -10.96 -3.68
CA MET A 77 7.41 -10.83 -3.22
C MET A 77 6.42 -11.49 -4.17
N TRP A 78 6.67 -11.46 -5.47
CA TRP A 78 5.84 -12.14 -6.47
C TRP A 78 5.65 -13.63 -6.19
N GLU A 79 6.66 -14.32 -5.66
CA GLU A 79 6.61 -15.75 -5.35
C GLU A 79 5.62 -16.09 -4.22
N TYR A 80 5.30 -15.11 -3.36
CA TYR A 80 4.38 -15.26 -2.24
C TYR A 80 3.01 -14.63 -2.52
N VAL A 81 3.01 -13.44 -3.09
CA VAL A 81 1.83 -12.64 -3.40
C VAL A 81 1.56 -12.76 -4.90
N THR A 82 1.25 -14.00 -5.35
CA THR A 82 1.12 -14.32 -6.78
C THR A 82 -0.29 -13.99 -7.29
N PRO A 83 -0.42 -13.05 -8.25
CA PRO A 83 -1.72 -12.71 -8.83
C PRO A 83 -2.29 -13.85 -9.69
N GLY A 84 -3.61 -14.05 -9.63
CA GLY A 84 -4.35 -14.85 -10.60
C GLY A 84 -4.71 -14.07 -11.86
N VAL A 85 -5.52 -14.64 -12.75
CA VAL A 85 -5.98 -14.00 -14.01
C VAL A 85 -6.64 -12.64 -13.77
N GLY A 86 -7.34 -12.44 -12.65
CA GLY A 86 -7.94 -11.16 -12.23
C GLY A 86 -7.09 -10.36 -11.24
N GLY A 87 -5.78 -10.57 -11.19
CA GLY A 87 -4.91 -9.93 -10.20
C GLY A 87 -5.13 -10.45 -8.78
N ILE A 88 -5.08 -9.56 -7.79
CA ILE A 88 -5.40 -9.81 -6.38
C ILE A 88 -6.64 -9.00 -6.01
N PRO A 89 -7.86 -9.54 -6.17
CA PRO A 89 -9.10 -8.78 -6.11
C PRO A 89 -9.70 -8.63 -4.70
N SER A 90 -8.99 -9.01 -3.65
CA SER A 90 -9.48 -8.89 -2.27
C SER A 90 -8.35 -8.76 -1.26
N THR A 91 -8.67 -8.16 -0.12
CA THR A 91 -7.79 -8.03 1.04
C THR A 91 -7.34 -9.38 1.57
N ASP A 92 -8.24 -10.37 1.65
CA ASP A 92 -7.92 -11.74 2.09
C ASP A 92 -6.85 -12.41 1.21
N LYS A 93 -6.91 -12.23 -0.12
CA LYS A 93 -5.90 -12.78 -1.02
C LYS A 93 -4.54 -12.11 -0.85
N LEU A 94 -4.51 -10.80 -0.63
CA LEU A 94 -3.26 -10.11 -0.33
C LEU A 94 -2.69 -10.60 1.01
N ILE A 95 -3.53 -10.68 2.05
CA ILE A 95 -3.14 -11.18 3.37
C ILE A 95 -2.60 -12.60 3.27
N ALA A 96 -3.29 -13.50 2.58
CA ALA A 96 -2.86 -14.89 2.44
C ALA A 96 -1.47 -15.03 1.80
N GLY A 97 -1.14 -14.17 0.83
CA GLY A 97 0.18 -14.11 0.21
C GLY A 97 1.23 -13.50 1.12
N ALA A 98 0.95 -12.31 1.65
CA ALA A 98 1.87 -11.58 2.54
C ALA A 98 2.17 -12.35 3.82
N GLN A 99 1.18 -13.07 4.39
CA GLN A 99 1.36 -13.90 5.59
C GLN A 99 2.37 -15.02 5.36
N LYS A 100 2.33 -15.68 4.20
CA LYS A 100 3.33 -16.72 3.86
C LYS A 100 4.75 -16.17 3.87
N TYR A 101 4.94 -14.95 3.35
CA TYR A 101 6.26 -14.30 3.39
C TYR A 101 6.67 -13.95 4.82
N ILE A 102 5.76 -13.34 5.59
CA ILE A 102 5.97 -12.97 6.99
C ILE A 102 6.38 -14.20 7.82
N ASP A 103 5.67 -15.33 7.64
CA ASP A 103 5.98 -16.58 8.34
C ASP A 103 7.32 -17.17 7.89
N ALA A 104 7.60 -17.19 6.58
CA ALA A 104 8.85 -17.71 6.02
C ALA A 104 10.09 -16.92 6.50
N LYS A 105 9.92 -15.61 6.72
CA LYS A 105 10.99 -14.71 7.21
C LYS A 105 10.93 -14.50 8.73
N ASN A 106 9.97 -15.11 9.42
CA ASN A 106 9.75 -14.96 10.86
C ASN A 106 9.68 -13.47 11.28
N LEU A 107 8.92 -12.66 10.51
CA LEU A 107 8.77 -11.23 10.80
C LEU A 107 7.76 -10.99 11.92
N PRO A 108 8.01 -10.08 12.87
CA PRO A 108 7.09 -9.76 13.95
C PRO A 108 5.97 -8.83 13.48
N ILE A 109 5.22 -9.25 12.45
CA ILE A 109 4.16 -8.47 11.81
C ILE A 109 2.86 -9.27 11.87
N ARG A 110 1.75 -8.59 12.18
CA ARG A 110 0.38 -9.08 12.02
C ARG A 110 -0.34 -8.27 10.96
N LEU A 111 -1.22 -8.92 10.22
CA LEU A 111 -2.00 -8.31 9.14
C LEU A 111 -3.45 -8.19 9.57
N GLU A 112 -4.07 -7.06 9.26
CA GLU A 112 -5.47 -6.80 9.53
C GLU A 112 -6.08 -6.07 8.33
N ALA A 113 -7.34 -6.42 8.01
CA ALA A 113 -8.08 -5.79 6.91
C ALA A 113 -9.24 -4.93 7.40
N LEU A 114 -9.58 -3.92 6.60
CA LEU A 114 -10.84 -3.20 6.63
C LEU A 114 -11.41 -3.21 5.21
N ASP A 115 -12.46 -3.99 4.99
CA ASP A 115 -13.13 -4.05 3.69
C ASP A 115 -14.09 -2.87 3.50
N ILE A 116 -14.15 -2.39 2.27
CA ILE A 116 -15.16 -1.42 1.81
C ILE A 116 -16.08 -2.17 0.83
N PRO A 117 -17.22 -2.68 1.31
CA PRO A 117 -18.15 -3.44 0.48
C PRO A 117 -18.74 -2.64 -0.68
N ALA A 118 -19.16 -3.33 -1.75
CA ALA A 118 -19.91 -2.71 -2.84
C ALA A 118 -21.23 -2.09 -2.37
N LYS A 119 -21.91 -2.75 -1.42
CA LYS A 119 -23.16 -2.24 -0.83
C LYS A 119 -22.89 -1.10 0.14
N LYS A 120 -23.41 0.08 -0.16
CA LYS A 120 -23.17 1.33 0.61
C LYS A 120 -23.53 1.20 2.08
N GLU A 121 -24.60 0.49 2.39
CA GLU A 121 -25.14 0.33 3.73
C GLU A 121 -24.26 -0.53 4.66
N GLN A 122 -23.33 -1.29 4.05
CA GLN A 122 -22.39 -2.17 4.76
C GLN A 122 -21.00 -1.55 4.91
N ARG A 123 -20.78 -0.36 4.34
CA ARG A 123 -19.46 0.30 4.40
C ARG A 123 -19.23 0.88 5.78
N PRO A 124 -18.02 0.77 6.32
CA PRO A 124 -17.64 1.51 7.50
C PRO A 124 -17.80 3.00 7.28
N SER A 125 -18.06 3.75 8.34
CA SER A 125 -18.14 5.22 8.29
C SER A 125 -16.80 5.84 7.92
N ASP A 126 -16.78 7.15 7.61
CA ASP A 126 -15.55 7.91 7.38
C ASP A 126 -14.67 7.91 8.64
N GLU A 127 -15.28 7.95 9.84
CA GLU A 127 -14.59 7.92 11.12
C GLU A 127 -13.94 6.55 11.40
N GLU A 128 -14.66 5.45 11.13
CA GLU A 128 -14.12 4.09 11.29
C GLU A 128 -12.96 3.82 10.33
N MET A 129 -13.12 4.23 9.06
CA MET A 129 -12.06 4.15 8.06
C MET A 129 -10.83 4.98 8.48
N ALA A 130 -11.05 6.23 8.88
CA ALA A 130 -9.98 7.11 9.33
C ALA A 130 -9.27 6.58 10.59
N ALA A 131 -10.03 6.03 11.55
CA ALA A 131 -9.45 5.44 12.76
C ALA A 131 -8.55 4.23 12.44
N PHE A 132 -9.00 3.35 11.54
CA PHE A 132 -8.21 2.19 11.10
C PHE A 132 -6.88 2.61 10.44
N LEU A 133 -6.94 3.60 9.54
CA LEU A 133 -5.77 4.13 8.83
C LEU A 133 -4.83 4.90 9.76
N ALA A 134 -5.39 5.77 10.62
CA ALA A 134 -4.60 6.56 11.57
C ALA A 134 -3.85 5.69 12.57
N GLN A 135 -4.41 4.55 12.98
CA GLN A 135 -3.72 3.62 13.87
C GLN A 135 -2.48 3.00 13.21
N ALA A 136 -2.56 2.63 11.93
CA ALA A 136 -1.41 2.11 11.20
C ALA A 136 -0.31 3.17 11.02
N LEU A 137 -0.69 4.35 10.52
CA LEU A 137 0.25 5.46 10.32
C LEU A 137 0.84 5.97 11.64
N GLY A 138 0.07 5.94 12.73
CA GLY A 138 0.54 6.25 14.09
C GLY A 138 1.56 5.23 14.61
N ALA A 139 1.49 3.97 14.16
CA ALA A 139 2.50 2.94 14.39
C ALA A 139 3.64 3.01 13.34
N ASP A 140 3.71 4.06 12.56
CA ASP A 140 4.68 4.29 11.48
C ASP A 140 4.70 3.14 10.46
N ALA A 141 3.51 2.68 10.06
CA ALA A 141 3.33 1.61 9.09
C ALA A 141 2.47 2.07 7.90
N PRO A 142 2.97 1.94 6.65
CA PRO A 142 2.16 2.19 5.46
C PRO A 142 1.01 1.19 5.36
N VAL A 143 -0.04 1.54 4.60
CA VAL A 143 -1.22 0.70 4.42
C VAL A 143 -1.39 0.34 2.95
N ALA A 144 -1.65 -0.94 2.65
CA ALA A 144 -2.06 -1.35 1.32
C ALA A 144 -3.52 -0.97 1.09
N PHE A 145 -3.81 -0.31 0.00
CA PHE A 145 -5.16 0.12 -0.38
C PHE A 145 -5.56 -0.48 -1.72
N LEU A 146 -6.64 -1.25 -1.72
CA LEU A 146 -7.29 -1.83 -2.90
C LEU A 146 -8.41 -0.93 -3.39
N CYS A 147 -8.30 -0.43 -4.60
CA CYS A 147 -9.37 0.24 -5.34
C CYS A 147 -9.92 -0.71 -6.42
N LEU A 148 -11.11 -1.27 -6.25
CA LEU A 148 -11.76 -2.11 -7.28
C LEU A 148 -12.55 -1.29 -8.30
N ASP A 149 -12.90 -0.06 -7.96
CA ASP A 149 -13.63 0.89 -8.79
C ASP A 149 -13.39 2.28 -8.19
N ASN A 150 -12.88 3.20 -8.99
CA ASN A 150 -12.47 4.53 -8.52
C ASN A 150 -13.63 5.47 -8.19
N GLY A 151 -14.85 5.14 -8.63
CA GLY A 151 -16.01 5.99 -8.43
C GLY A 151 -15.83 7.36 -9.10
N GLU A 152 -15.87 8.42 -8.29
CA GLU A 152 -15.64 9.80 -8.74
C GLU A 152 -14.22 10.31 -8.41
N GLU A 153 -13.40 9.53 -7.68
CA GLU A 153 -12.00 9.86 -7.39
C GLU A 153 -11.11 9.51 -8.60
N LYS A 154 -10.84 10.50 -9.45
CA LYS A 154 -10.16 10.32 -10.74
C LYS A 154 -8.66 10.12 -10.67
N MET A 155 -8.07 10.30 -9.48
CA MET A 155 -6.65 10.04 -9.26
C MET A 155 -6.36 8.55 -8.99
N LEU A 156 -7.40 7.73 -8.75
CA LEU A 156 -7.27 6.29 -8.54
C LEU A 156 -7.59 5.52 -9.81
N ASP A 157 -6.88 4.44 -10.03
CA ASP A 157 -7.18 3.45 -11.08
C ASP A 157 -8.08 2.34 -10.56
N ASP A 158 -8.92 1.79 -11.47
CA ASP A 158 -9.73 0.62 -11.18
C ASP A 158 -8.86 -0.65 -11.09
N TRP A 159 -9.26 -1.60 -10.23
CA TRP A 159 -8.58 -2.88 -10.06
C TRP A 159 -7.11 -2.74 -9.69
N HIS A 160 -6.81 -1.82 -8.81
CA HIS A 160 -5.45 -1.43 -8.51
C HIS A 160 -5.15 -1.41 -7.01
N TRP A 161 -3.92 -1.74 -6.67
CA TRP A 161 -3.36 -1.63 -5.33
C TRP A 161 -2.37 -0.47 -5.28
N VAL A 162 -2.52 0.39 -4.28
CA VAL A 162 -1.61 1.51 -4.01
C VAL A 162 -1.14 1.49 -2.55
N THR A 163 -0.05 2.19 -2.23
CA THR A 163 0.45 2.30 -0.86
C THR A 163 0.04 3.64 -0.26
N LEU A 164 -0.75 3.63 0.82
CA LEU A 164 -1.16 4.81 1.55
C LEU A 164 -0.11 5.16 2.60
N VAL A 165 0.30 6.44 2.63
CA VAL A 165 1.46 6.93 3.40
C VAL A 165 1.15 8.11 4.32
N SER A 166 0.02 8.79 4.10
CA SER A 166 -0.50 9.83 5.00
C SER A 166 -2.02 9.86 5.02
N LEU A 167 -2.57 10.50 6.03
CA LEU A 167 -4.00 10.69 6.22
C LEU A 167 -4.26 12.07 6.82
N GLU A 168 -5.24 12.79 6.28
CA GLU A 168 -5.85 13.97 6.87
C GLU A 168 -7.36 13.77 6.97
N TYR A 169 -7.95 13.98 8.15
CA TYR A 169 -9.37 13.71 8.36
C TYR A 169 -10.01 14.66 9.37
N GLY A 170 -11.32 14.87 9.22
CA GLY A 170 -12.13 15.76 10.05
C GLY A 170 -13.41 16.20 9.33
N GLU A 171 -13.97 17.33 9.71
CA GLU A 171 -15.23 17.86 9.17
C GLU A 171 -15.18 18.09 7.64
N GLU A 172 -14.02 18.41 7.09
CA GLU A 172 -13.84 18.67 5.65
C GLU A 172 -13.75 17.38 4.81
N GLY A 173 -13.59 16.20 5.43
CA GLY A 173 -13.51 14.93 4.74
C GLY A 173 -12.34 14.04 5.19
N VAL A 174 -12.05 13.04 4.39
CA VAL A 174 -10.96 12.07 4.61
C VAL A 174 -10.08 12.04 3.37
N PHE A 175 -8.87 12.55 3.48
CA PHE A 175 -7.90 12.63 2.40
C PHE A 175 -6.65 11.82 2.76
N ALA A 176 -6.01 11.22 1.76
CA ALA A 176 -4.78 10.50 1.94
C ALA A 176 -3.76 10.84 0.86
N ASP A 177 -2.47 10.75 1.20
CA ASP A 177 -1.45 10.67 0.19
C ASP A 177 -1.09 9.20 -0.04
N VAL A 178 -0.96 8.83 -1.30
CA VAL A 178 -0.59 7.48 -1.74
C VAL A 178 0.66 7.51 -2.59
N THR A 179 1.40 6.40 -2.62
CA THR A 179 2.44 6.17 -3.61
C THR A 179 1.98 5.11 -4.59
N ASP A 180 2.12 5.41 -5.87
CA ASP A 180 1.82 4.53 -6.99
C ASP A 180 2.65 4.93 -8.20
N GLU A 181 3.01 3.98 -9.05
CA GLU A 181 3.83 4.20 -10.24
C GLU A 181 5.11 5.02 -9.98
N GLY A 182 5.72 4.83 -8.81
CA GLY A 182 6.89 5.59 -8.41
C GLY A 182 6.63 7.07 -8.08
N ARG A 183 5.37 7.48 -7.95
CA ARG A 183 4.93 8.85 -7.67
C ARG A 183 4.18 8.91 -6.34
N HIS A 184 4.01 10.13 -5.87
CA HIS A 184 3.27 10.45 -4.67
C HIS A 184 2.21 11.49 -5.01
N PHE A 185 0.94 11.23 -4.63
CA PHE A 185 -0.19 12.12 -4.92
C PHE A 185 -1.31 11.96 -3.89
N ARG A 186 -2.21 12.96 -3.85
CA ARG A 186 -3.32 13.04 -2.92
C ARG A 186 -4.61 12.49 -3.54
N VAL A 187 -5.40 11.79 -2.71
CA VAL A 187 -6.73 11.24 -3.06
C VAL A 187 -7.76 11.61 -2.00
N ASP A 188 -9.03 11.77 -2.42
CA ASP A 188 -10.17 11.94 -1.52
C ASP A 188 -10.80 10.55 -1.23
N LEU A 189 -10.37 9.95 -0.10
CA LEU A 189 -10.90 8.64 0.33
C LEU A 189 -12.38 8.71 0.71
N GLY A 190 -12.86 9.83 1.23
CA GLY A 190 -14.27 10.03 1.55
C GLY A 190 -15.13 10.02 0.29
N LEU A 191 -14.70 10.73 -0.77
CA LEU A 191 -15.35 10.71 -2.08
C LEU A 191 -15.35 9.30 -2.67
N TRP A 192 -14.18 8.63 -2.71
CA TRP A 192 -14.06 7.26 -3.19
C TRP A 192 -15.02 6.33 -2.44
N ARG A 193 -14.99 6.31 -1.10
CA ARG A 193 -15.84 5.45 -0.28
C ARG A 193 -17.34 5.65 -0.57
N ARG A 194 -17.75 6.90 -0.79
CA ARG A 194 -19.18 7.22 -1.08
C ARG A 194 -19.60 6.83 -2.49
N THR A 195 -18.69 6.87 -3.47
CA THR A 195 -19.03 6.80 -4.89
C THR A 195 -18.60 5.50 -5.58
N THR A 196 -17.65 4.75 -5.04
CA THR A 196 -17.22 3.45 -5.61
C THR A 196 -18.43 2.51 -5.77
N LYS A 197 -18.48 1.73 -6.84
CA LYS A 197 -19.54 0.76 -7.10
C LYS A 197 -19.13 -0.66 -6.69
N ARG A 198 -17.82 -0.94 -6.64
CA ARG A 198 -17.28 -2.26 -6.33
C ARG A 198 -16.59 -2.32 -4.97
N GLY A 199 -16.28 -1.16 -4.38
CA GLY A 199 -15.56 -1.07 -3.13
C GLY A 199 -14.07 -1.38 -3.28
N GLY A 200 -13.54 -2.11 -2.33
CA GLY A 200 -12.14 -2.47 -2.18
C GLY A 200 -11.81 -2.71 -0.72
N GLY A 201 -10.70 -2.15 -0.22
CA GLY A 201 -10.35 -2.29 1.18
C GLY A 201 -8.91 -1.90 1.49
N PHE A 202 -8.57 -2.03 2.74
CA PHE A 202 -7.26 -1.67 3.28
C PHE A 202 -6.65 -2.87 4.02
N VAL A 203 -5.34 -3.02 3.93
CA VAL A 203 -4.59 -4.00 4.73
C VAL A 203 -3.45 -3.26 5.44
N ARG A 204 -3.44 -3.32 6.77
CA ARG A 204 -2.38 -2.76 7.59
C ARG A 204 -1.44 -3.83 8.11
N PHE A 205 -0.17 -3.47 8.19
CA PHE A 205 0.95 -4.31 8.60
C PHE A 205 1.43 -3.83 9.97
N MET A 206 0.91 -4.42 11.03
CA MET A 206 1.12 -3.95 12.40
C MET A 206 2.22 -4.76 13.10
N PRO A 207 3.02 -4.13 13.97
CA PRO A 207 3.91 -4.90 14.86
C PRO A 207 3.10 -5.91 15.69
N ARG A 208 3.64 -7.09 15.94
CA ARG A 208 3.13 -8.00 16.98
C ARG A 208 3.53 -7.43 18.36
N GLU A 209 2.57 -7.37 19.28
CA GLU A 209 2.78 -6.77 20.58
C GLU A 209 3.68 -7.64 21.52
N ASP A 210 3.95 -8.89 21.13
CA ASP A 210 4.67 -9.89 21.95
C ASP A 210 6.08 -10.20 21.42
N ALA A 211 6.71 -9.29 20.66
CA ALA A 211 8.06 -9.49 20.12
C ALA A 211 9.12 -8.67 20.85
#